data_97cffedf39cdc475e3b8940c69b41fbd
#
_entry.id   97cffedf39cdc475e3b8940c69b41fbd
#
_cell.length_a   1.000
_cell.length_b   1.000
_cell.length_c   1.000
_cell.angle_alpha   90.00
_cell.angle_beta   90.00
_cell.angle_gamma   90.00
#
_symmetry.space_group_name_H-M   'P 1'
#
loop_
_entity.id
_entity.type
_entity.pdbx_description
1 polymer ?
#
loop_
_entity_poly.entity_id
_entity_poly.type
_entity_poly.pdbx_seq_one_letter_code
_entity_poly.pdbx_strand_id
1 'polypeptide(L)'
;MNTNQRIITIGTVCMIVGIISLLLQIGNIVSLWISHSIQTGWENHTEMCNQSVITYVNNTWVNRTYVNISNTNIATMQDVTSIILAGNSSLCPVSGWAIYSKDNSIRIGSKGDIFVIREPFISCSQLECRTFFLTQGALLNDKHSNGTVKDRSPYRTLMSCPIGEAPSPYNSRFESVAWSASACHDGMGWLTIGISGPDNGAVAVLKYNGIITDTIKSWRNKILRTQESECVCMNGSCFIVLTDGPSNGQASYKIFKVEKGKIIKSIELDAPNYHYEECSCYPDTGKVMCVCRDNWHASNRPWVSFNQNLDYQIGYICSGVFGDNPRSNDGKGNCGPVLSNGANGVKGFSYRYGNGVWIGRTKSINSRRGFEIIWDPNGWTETDSNFSMKQDIIALTDWSGYSGSFVQHPELTGMDCIRPCFWVELIRGQPKESTIWASGSSISFCGVNSETASWSWPDGADLPFTIDK
;
A
#
# COMPACT_ATOMS: atom_id res chain seq x y z
N MET A 1 22.16 23.18 -46.87
CA MET A 1 22.09 21.84 -46.24
C MET A 1 20.63 21.40 -46.21
N ASN A 2 20.33 20.27 -46.82
CA ASN A 2 19.00 19.80 -47.13
C ASN A 2 18.28 19.38 -45.82
N THR A 3 17.00 19.75 -45.68
CA THR A 3 16.18 19.57 -44.49
C THR A 3 16.06 18.07 -44.06
N ASN A 4 16.34 17.15 -44.97
CA ASN A 4 16.30 15.70 -44.72
C ASN A 4 17.52 15.14 -43.94
N GLN A 5 18.57 15.95 -43.73
CA GLN A 5 19.69 15.56 -42.87
C GLN A 5 19.50 16.01 -41.40
N ARG A 6 18.41 16.72 -41.11
CA ARG A 6 18.12 17.19 -39.73
C ARG A 6 17.26 16.21 -38.92
N ILE A 7 16.73 15.15 -39.54
CA ILE A 7 16.05 14.06 -38.86
C ILE A 7 17.01 12.87 -38.75
N ILE A 8 18.19 13.11 -38.20
CA ILE A 8 18.82 12.08 -37.39
C ILE A 8 17.95 12.03 -36.16
N THR A 9 17.15 11.00 -36.04
CA THR A 9 16.19 10.81 -34.96
C THR A 9 16.81 11.23 -33.64
N ILE A 10 16.13 12.11 -32.92
CA ILE A 10 16.55 12.62 -31.59
C ILE A 10 16.98 11.46 -30.68
N GLY A 11 16.40 10.27 -30.85
CA GLY A 11 16.83 9.03 -30.22
C GLY A 11 18.28 8.64 -30.53
N THR A 12 18.76 8.85 -31.75
CA THR A 12 20.15 8.53 -32.15
C THR A 12 21.10 9.54 -31.55
N VAL A 13 20.71 10.81 -31.45
CA VAL A 13 21.53 11.84 -30.81
C VAL A 13 21.61 11.62 -29.30
N CYS A 14 20.52 11.23 -28.64
CA CYS A 14 20.55 10.86 -27.22
C CYS A 14 21.41 9.62 -26.96
N MET A 15 21.39 8.64 -27.86
CA MET A 15 22.23 7.45 -27.77
C MET A 15 23.72 7.78 -28.00
N ILE A 16 24.03 8.66 -28.97
CA ILE A 16 25.40 9.11 -29.26
C ILE A 16 25.93 9.96 -28.09
N VAL A 17 25.13 10.82 -27.49
CA VAL A 17 25.53 11.61 -26.30
C VAL A 17 25.78 10.69 -25.10
N GLY A 18 24.98 9.64 -24.93
CA GLY A 18 25.21 8.62 -23.91
C GLY A 18 26.50 7.83 -24.12
N ILE A 19 26.79 7.43 -25.37
CA ILE A 19 28.01 6.72 -25.74
C ILE A 19 29.25 7.62 -25.68
N ILE A 20 29.10 8.88 -26.10
CA ILE A 20 30.20 9.88 -26.03
C ILE A 20 30.47 10.24 -24.56
N SER A 21 29.46 10.32 -23.70
CA SER A 21 29.66 10.48 -22.25
C SER A 21 30.41 9.33 -21.61
N LEU A 22 30.23 8.11 -22.12
CA LEU A 22 30.96 6.92 -21.67
C LEU A 22 32.42 6.88 -22.17
N LEU A 23 32.68 7.47 -23.34
CA LEU A 23 34.00 7.51 -23.96
C LEU A 23 34.83 8.74 -23.56
N LEU A 24 34.21 9.79 -23.00
CA LEU A 24 34.85 11.05 -22.62
C LEU A 24 35.28 11.09 -21.14
N GLN A 25 35.65 10.01 -20.54
CA GLN A 25 36.47 10.01 -19.33
C GLN A 25 37.89 10.61 -19.54
N ILE A 26 38.14 11.18 -20.71
CA ILE A 26 39.44 11.74 -21.09
C ILE A 26 39.24 13.18 -21.60
N GLY A 27 39.11 14.14 -20.67
CA GLY A 27 39.36 15.57 -20.97
C GLY A 27 38.24 16.56 -20.68
N ASN A 28 38.45 17.40 -19.69
CA ASN A 28 37.52 18.44 -19.17
C ASN A 28 37.19 19.60 -20.16
N ILE A 29 37.77 19.66 -21.33
CA ILE A 29 37.59 20.80 -22.25
C ILE A 29 36.48 20.55 -23.28
N VAL A 30 36.19 19.30 -23.61
CA VAL A 30 35.19 18.98 -24.62
C VAL A 30 33.75 18.99 -24.01
N SER A 31 33.63 18.76 -22.71
CA SER A 31 32.33 18.77 -22.02
C SER A 31 31.69 20.16 -21.95
N LEU A 32 32.48 21.20 -21.80
CA LEU A 32 31.97 22.59 -21.78
C LEU A 32 31.47 23.04 -23.16
N TRP A 33 32.13 22.62 -24.23
CA TRP A 33 31.78 23.01 -25.60
C TRP A 33 30.50 22.31 -26.08
N ILE A 34 30.34 21.04 -25.73
CA ILE A 34 29.12 20.26 -26.03
C ILE A 34 27.94 20.81 -25.24
N SER A 35 28.15 21.14 -23.97
CA SER A 35 27.12 21.75 -23.11
C SER A 35 26.64 23.10 -23.69
N HIS A 36 27.56 23.94 -24.15
CA HIS A 36 27.22 25.25 -24.74
C HIS A 36 26.52 25.10 -26.10
N SER A 37 26.95 24.16 -26.93
CA SER A 37 26.32 23.92 -28.24
C SER A 37 24.94 23.25 -28.14
N ILE A 38 24.70 22.47 -27.10
CA ILE A 38 23.42 21.93 -26.81
C ILE A 38 22.47 23.04 -26.29
N GLN A 39 22.96 23.89 -25.39
CA GLN A 39 22.16 24.97 -24.82
C GLN A 39 21.68 25.99 -25.86
N THR A 40 22.51 26.32 -26.82
CA THR A 40 22.15 27.26 -27.91
C THR A 40 21.30 26.63 -29.02
N GLY A 41 21.32 25.31 -29.17
CA GLY A 41 20.48 24.60 -30.13
C GLY A 41 19.07 24.25 -29.62
N TRP A 42 18.84 24.38 -28.32
CA TRP A 42 17.60 23.93 -27.67
C TRP A 42 16.56 25.04 -27.48
N GLU A 43 16.96 26.32 -27.59
CA GLU A 43 16.00 27.42 -27.44
C GLU A 43 14.89 27.44 -28.48
N ASN A 44 14.99 26.65 -29.56
CA ASN A 44 14.00 26.62 -30.65
C ASN A 44 13.22 25.30 -30.82
N HIS A 45 13.42 24.30 -29.92
CA HIS A 45 12.77 22.96 -30.07
C HIS A 45 12.27 22.39 -28.76
N THR A 46 11.65 23.19 -27.91
CA THR A 46 11.18 22.79 -26.57
C THR A 46 9.93 21.90 -26.55
N GLU A 47 9.38 21.53 -27.69
CA GLU A 47 8.09 20.79 -27.71
C GLU A 47 8.20 19.26 -27.70
N MET A 48 9.37 18.64 -27.75
CA MET A 48 9.46 17.19 -28.05
C MET A 48 10.26 16.30 -27.13
N CYS A 49 10.70 16.71 -25.97
CA CYS A 49 11.45 15.79 -25.08
C CYS A 49 11.07 15.90 -23.60
N ASN A 50 10.16 15.07 -23.16
CA ASN A 50 10.07 14.67 -21.75
C ASN A 50 11.13 13.60 -21.48
N GLN A 51 12.37 13.99 -21.24
CA GLN A 51 13.43 13.02 -20.97
C GLN A 51 14.32 13.44 -19.80
N SER A 52 14.67 12.45 -19.00
CA SER A 52 15.67 12.58 -17.95
C SER A 52 17.07 12.64 -18.56
N VAL A 53 17.86 13.62 -18.16
CA VAL A 53 19.26 13.73 -18.55
C VAL A 53 20.14 13.40 -17.36
N ILE A 54 21.04 12.45 -17.53
CA ILE A 54 22.04 12.11 -16.52
C ILE A 54 23.27 12.98 -16.75
N THR A 55 23.62 13.80 -15.77
CA THR A 55 24.83 14.65 -15.82
C THR A 55 25.78 14.30 -14.69
N TYR A 56 27.07 14.42 -14.98
CA TYR A 56 28.14 14.18 -14.01
C TYR A 56 28.61 15.53 -13.45
N VAL A 57 28.37 15.75 -12.17
CA VAL A 57 28.72 16.99 -11.48
C VAL A 57 29.44 16.64 -10.17
N ASN A 58 30.62 17.23 -9.96
CA ASN A 58 31.44 17.07 -8.75
C ASN A 58 31.68 15.59 -8.37
N ASN A 59 32.10 14.77 -9.33
CA ASN A 59 32.36 13.33 -9.15
C ASN A 59 31.15 12.51 -8.76
N THR A 60 29.95 12.96 -9.05
CA THR A 60 28.70 12.23 -8.77
C THR A 60 27.79 12.26 -9.99
N TRP A 61 27.17 11.12 -10.31
CA TRP A 61 26.15 11.06 -11.34
C TRP A 61 24.84 11.58 -10.78
N VAL A 62 24.31 12.63 -11.40
CA VAL A 62 23.03 13.24 -11.00
C VAL A 62 22.02 13.05 -12.13
N ASN A 63 20.93 12.38 -11.83
CA ASN A 63 19.80 12.24 -12.74
C ASN A 63 18.88 13.45 -12.58
N ARG A 64 18.62 14.19 -13.64
CA ARG A 64 17.79 15.41 -13.62
C ARG A 64 16.60 15.24 -14.54
N THR A 65 15.42 15.39 -14.00
CA THR A 65 14.17 15.34 -14.74
C THR A 65 13.69 16.75 -15.07
N TYR A 66 13.44 17.02 -16.32
CA TYR A 66 12.87 18.30 -16.76
C TYR A 66 11.34 18.20 -16.70
N VAL A 67 10.72 19.04 -15.90
CA VAL A 67 9.26 19.21 -15.89
C VAL A 67 8.95 20.44 -16.75
N ASN A 68 8.25 20.23 -17.84
CA ASN A 68 7.81 21.32 -18.69
C ASN A 68 6.61 22.01 -18.05
N ILE A 69 6.83 23.19 -17.47
CA ILE A 69 5.75 24.07 -17.02
C ILE A 69 5.44 24.99 -18.20
N SER A 70 4.29 24.82 -18.80
CA SER A 70 3.79 25.66 -19.88
C SER A 70 3.81 27.14 -19.49
N ASN A 71 4.48 27.93 -20.31
CA ASN A 71 4.58 29.39 -20.36
C ASN A 71 5.55 30.06 -19.40
N THR A 72 6.57 30.60 -20.05
CA THR A 72 7.51 31.63 -19.63
C THR A 72 8.59 31.23 -18.61
N ASN A 73 9.76 30.99 -19.19
CA ASN A 73 11.08 31.23 -18.61
C ASN A 73 11.54 30.27 -17.49
N ILE A 74 12.54 29.48 -17.86
CA ILE A 74 13.43 28.73 -16.99
C ILE A 74 12.77 27.45 -16.44
N ALA A 75 13.03 26.33 -17.09
CA ALA A 75 12.86 25.02 -16.48
C ALA A 75 13.69 24.97 -15.19
N THR A 76 13.06 25.00 -14.05
CA THR A 76 13.73 24.75 -12.78
C THR A 76 14.08 23.26 -12.77
N MET A 77 15.38 22.99 -12.81
CA MET A 77 15.89 21.63 -12.61
C MET A 77 15.59 21.23 -11.17
N GLN A 78 14.69 20.29 -11.00
CA GLN A 78 14.46 19.72 -9.69
C GLN A 78 15.51 18.63 -9.46
N ASP A 79 16.30 18.77 -8.41
CA ASP A 79 17.26 17.74 -8.01
C ASP A 79 16.50 16.47 -7.63
N VAL A 80 16.91 15.32 -8.18
CA VAL A 80 16.26 14.02 -7.94
C VAL A 80 16.31 13.63 -6.47
N THR A 81 17.26 14.14 -5.71
CA THR A 81 17.31 13.95 -4.25
C THR A 81 16.12 14.57 -3.52
N SER A 82 15.40 15.52 -4.14
CA SER A 82 14.18 16.11 -3.57
C SER A 82 12.92 15.28 -3.79
N ILE A 83 12.99 14.18 -4.56
CA ILE A 83 11.85 13.29 -4.84
C ILE A 83 11.67 12.24 -3.73
N ILE A 84 12.65 12.05 -2.86
CA ILE A 84 12.52 11.15 -1.70
C ILE A 84 11.40 11.66 -0.79
N LEU A 85 10.48 10.77 -0.44
CA LEU A 85 9.38 11.10 0.47
C LEU A 85 9.93 11.49 1.83
N ALA A 86 9.74 12.74 2.22
CA ALA A 86 10.36 13.29 3.44
C ALA A 86 9.77 12.73 4.74
N GLY A 87 8.45 12.51 4.78
CA GLY A 87 7.78 11.88 5.91
C GLY A 87 7.66 12.72 7.19
N ASN A 88 8.05 13.98 7.17
CA ASN A 88 7.94 14.88 8.33
C ASN A 88 6.58 15.59 8.43
N SER A 89 5.74 15.45 7.44
CA SER A 89 4.42 16.04 7.42
C SER A 89 3.47 15.33 8.37
N SER A 90 2.51 16.07 8.91
CA SER A 90 1.41 15.52 9.70
C SER A 90 0.26 15.08 8.79
N LEU A 91 -0.66 14.28 9.33
CA LEU A 91 -1.92 13.93 8.67
C LEU A 91 -2.77 15.18 8.44
N CYS A 92 -3.46 15.24 7.31
CA CYS A 92 -4.44 16.27 7.03
C CYS A 92 -5.64 16.15 7.97
N PRO A 93 -6.26 17.28 8.37
CA PRO A 93 -7.53 17.25 9.11
C PRO A 93 -8.61 16.53 8.29
N VAL A 94 -9.45 15.73 8.97
CA VAL A 94 -10.53 14.97 8.34
C VAL A 94 -11.84 15.25 9.05
N SER A 95 -12.86 15.61 8.27
CA SER A 95 -14.25 15.74 8.73
C SER A 95 -15.19 14.75 8.05
N GLY A 96 -14.75 14.11 6.99
CA GLY A 96 -15.47 13.08 6.24
C GLY A 96 -14.56 12.31 5.31
N TRP A 97 -15.11 11.29 4.66
CA TRP A 97 -14.37 10.39 3.77
C TRP A 97 -15.07 10.32 2.42
N ALA A 98 -14.36 10.70 1.38
CA ALA A 98 -14.87 10.70 0.01
C ALA A 98 -14.36 9.49 -0.76
N ILE A 99 -15.22 8.91 -1.59
CA ILE A 99 -14.81 7.81 -2.46
C ILE A 99 -13.66 8.26 -3.37
N TYR A 100 -12.65 7.42 -3.49
CA TYR A 100 -11.49 7.65 -4.31
C TYR A 100 -11.42 6.72 -5.52
N SER A 101 -11.69 5.43 -5.32
CA SER A 101 -11.70 4.45 -6.40
C SER A 101 -12.63 3.27 -6.10
N LYS A 102 -13.08 2.60 -7.16
CA LYS A 102 -13.82 1.34 -7.10
C LYS A 102 -13.50 0.55 -8.36
N ASP A 103 -13.06 -0.69 -8.23
CA ASP A 103 -12.60 -1.46 -9.40
C ASP A 103 -13.70 -2.28 -10.09
N ASN A 104 -14.78 -2.63 -9.40
CA ASN A 104 -15.87 -3.47 -9.93
C ASN A 104 -15.40 -4.82 -10.51
N SER A 105 -14.32 -5.38 -9.97
CA SER A 105 -13.60 -6.50 -10.59
C SER A 105 -14.46 -7.76 -10.73
N ILE A 106 -15.26 -8.10 -9.73
CA ILE A 106 -16.11 -9.31 -9.77
C ILE A 106 -17.22 -9.16 -10.79
N ARG A 107 -17.84 -7.98 -10.85
CA ARG A 107 -18.86 -7.66 -11.86
C ARG A 107 -18.28 -7.76 -13.28
N ILE A 108 -17.12 -7.16 -13.51
CA ILE A 108 -16.41 -7.21 -14.80
C ILE A 108 -15.97 -8.64 -15.11
N GLY A 109 -15.51 -9.39 -14.11
CA GLY A 109 -15.02 -10.75 -14.24
C GLY A 109 -16.08 -11.77 -14.64
N SER A 110 -17.36 -11.44 -14.54
CA SER A 110 -18.44 -12.29 -15.07
C SER A 110 -18.41 -12.40 -16.60
N LYS A 111 -17.85 -11.41 -17.29
CA LYS A 111 -17.81 -11.32 -18.76
C LYS A 111 -16.41 -11.08 -19.33
N GLY A 112 -15.45 -10.72 -18.50
CA GLY A 112 -14.07 -10.41 -18.89
C GLY A 112 -13.05 -11.28 -18.18
N ASP A 113 -11.81 -11.23 -18.63
CA ASP A 113 -10.70 -11.98 -18.05
C ASP A 113 -10.16 -11.21 -16.84
N ILE A 114 -10.67 -11.53 -15.66
CA ILE A 114 -10.29 -10.93 -14.38
C ILE A 114 -9.79 -12.02 -13.44
N PHE A 115 -8.68 -11.76 -12.75
CA PHE A 115 -8.11 -12.69 -11.79
C PHE A 115 -9.02 -12.93 -10.58
N VAL A 116 -9.04 -14.17 -10.10
CA VAL A 116 -9.47 -14.45 -8.73
C VAL A 116 -8.40 -13.91 -7.79
N ILE A 117 -8.77 -12.98 -6.93
CA ILE A 117 -7.83 -12.34 -6.01
C ILE A 117 -8.38 -12.30 -4.59
N ARG A 118 -7.47 -12.18 -3.64
CA ARG A 118 -7.77 -11.72 -2.29
C ARG A 118 -6.65 -10.79 -1.81
N GLU A 119 -6.87 -10.18 -0.68
CA GLU A 119 -5.95 -9.26 -0.03
C GLU A 119 -5.49 -8.13 -0.95
N PRO A 120 -6.42 -7.42 -1.64
CA PRO A 120 -6.03 -6.22 -2.38
C PRO A 120 -5.60 -5.13 -1.39
N PHE A 121 -4.62 -4.35 -1.78
CA PHE A 121 -4.26 -3.13 -1.05
C PHE A 121 -3.79 -2.06 -2.03
N ILE A 122 -3.76 -0.81 -1.56
CA ILE A 122 -3.37 0.32 -2.36
C ILE A 122 -2.10 0.92 -1.79
N SER A 123 -1.17 1.28 -2.67
CA SER A 123 0.00 2.07 -2.33
C SER A 123 0.25 3.13 -3.40
N CYS A 124 0.65 4.32 -2.97
CA CYS A 124 0.89 5.46 -3.85
C CYS A 124 2.35 5.85 -3.85
N SER A 125 2.87 6.15 -5.05
CA SER A 125 4.11 6.89 -5.22
C SER A 125 3.81 8.40 -5.23
N GLN A 126 4.82 9.22 -5.51
CA GLN A 126 4.61 10.65 -5.74
C GLN A 126 3.94 10.96 -7.09
N LEU A 127 3.73 9.97 -7.95
CA LEU A 127 3.15 10.13 -9.29
C LEU A 127 1.79 9.45 -9.46
N GLU A 128 1.60 8.28 -8.84
CA GLU A 128 0.40 7.46 -9.05
C GLU A 128 0.08 6.59 -7.83
N CYS A 129 -1.16 6.16 -7.75
CA CYS A 129 -1.58 5.08 -6.86
C CYS A 129 -1.77 3.79 -7.66
N ARG A 130 -1.42 2.65 -7.07
CA ARG A 130 -1.58 1.34 -7.66
C ARG A 130 -2.34 0.42 -6.71
N THR A 131 -3.13 -0.47 -7.28
CA THR A 131 -3.74 -1.58 -6.56
C THR A 131 -2.81 -2.78 -6.65
N PHE A 132 -2.39 -3.28 -5.49
CA PHE A 132 -1.66 -4.54 -5.33
C PHE A 132 -2.63 -5.62 -4.88
N PHE A 133 -2.43 -6.85 -5.31
CA PHE A 133 -3.33 -7.95 -4.97
C PHE A 133 -2.61 -9.30 -5.04
N LEU A 134 -3.17 -10.29 -4.36
CA LEU A 134 -2.67 -11.65 -4.37
C LEU A 134 -3.62 -12.52 -5.20
N THR A 135 -3.13 -12.95 -6.38
CA THR A 135 -3.92 -13.80 -7.27
C THR A 135 -3.96 -15.24 -6.77
N GLN A 136 -4.96 -15.98 -7.22
CA GLN A 136 -5.04 -17.42 -7.01
C GLN A 136 -4.52 -18.22 -8.22
N GLY A 137 -4.03 -17.54 -9.27
CA GLY A 137 -3.56 -18.17 -10.49
C GLY A 137 -4.66 -18.61 -11.44
N ALA A 138 -5.87 -18.05 -11.30
CA ALA A 138 -7.03 -18.39 -12.13
C ALA A 138 -7.86 -17.15 -12.44
N LEU A 139 -8.68 -17.23 -13.48
CA LEU A 139 -9.66 -16.21 -13.85
C LEU A 139 -11.03 -16.55 -13.29
N LEU A 140 -11.81 -15.52 -12.93
CA LEU A 140 -13.16 -15.68 -12.35
C LEU A 140 -14.12 -16.45 -13.25
N ASN A 141 -14.03 -16.22 -14.57
CA ASN A 141 -14.90 -16.80 -15.56
C ASN A 141 -14.36 -18.12 -16.16
N ASP A 142 -13.35 -18.71 -15.55
CA ASP A 142 -12.71 -19.96 -16.01
C ASP A 142 -12.96 -21.10 -15.03
N LYS A 143 -13.04 -22.33 -15.54
CA LYS A 143 -13.13 -23.55 -14.74
C LYS A 143 -11.99 -23.74 -13.73
N HIS A 144 -10.81 -23.19 -14.01
CA HIS A 144 -9.67 -23.23 -13.10
C HIS A 144 -9.87 -22.39 -11.83
N SER A 145 -10.92 -21.57 -11.77
CA SER A 145 -11.32 -20.88 -10.53
C SER A 145 -11.87 -21.83 -9.46
N ASN A 146 -12.21 -23.06 -9.84
CA ASN A 146 -12.78 -24.04 -8.92
C ASN A 146 -11.80 -24.35 -7.77
N GLY A 147 -12.27 -24.14 -6.54
CA GLY A 147 -11.49 -24.39 -5.34
C GLY A 147 -10.46 -23.31 -4.99
N THR A 148 -10.45 -22.17 -5.66
CA THR A 148 -9.54 -21.05 -5.37
C THR A 148 -10.00 -20.25 -4.16
N VAL A 149 -9.98 -20.90 -3.00
CA VAL A 149 -10.43 -20.34 -1.72
C VAL A 149 -9.34 -20.42 -0.64
N LYS A 150 -8.21 -21.04 -0.93
CA LYS A 150 -7.14 -21.25 0.06
C LYS A 150 -6.32 -19.97 0.25
N ASP A 151 -5.94 -19.70 1.49
CA ASP A 151 -5.09 -18.55 1.82
C ASP A 151 -3.68 -18.72 1.26
N ARG A 152 -3.15 -19.94 1.29
CA ARG A 152 -1.78 -20.22 0.85
C ARG A 152 -1.76 -21.37 -0.14
N SER A 153 -1.06 -21.13 -1.23
CA SER A 153 -0.76 -22.12 -2.27
C SER A 153 0.47 -21.68 -3.06
N PRO A 154 1.13 -22.57 -3.79
CA PRO A 154 2.26 -22.20 -4.65
C PRO A 154 1.84 -21.37 -5.87
N TYR A 155 0.54 -21.25 -6.16
CA TYR A 155 0.00 -20.46 -7.27
C TYR A 155 -0.24 -18.99 -6.93
N ARG A 156 -0.20 -18.64 -5.65
CA ARG A 156 -0.45 -17.26 -5.24
C ARG A 156 0.68 -16.34 -5.66
N THR A 157 0.29 -15.18 -6.16
CA THR A 157 1.22 -14.23 -6.80
C THR A 157 0.82 -12.80 -6.43
N LEU A 158 1.80 -12.00 -6.00
CA LEU A 158 1.63 -10.56 -5.86
C LEU A 158 1.74 -9.92 -7.24
N MET A 159 0.69 -9.22 -7.62
CA MET A 159 0.62 -8.42 -8.84
C MET A 159 0.09 -7.03 -8.53
N SER A 160 0.22 -6.12 -9.48
CA SER A 160 -0.33 -4.77 -9.35
C SER A 160 -0.90 -4.27 -10.66
N CYS A 161 -1.92 -3.42 -10.57
CA CYS A 161 -2.51 -2.72 -11.70
C CYS A 161 -2.76 -1.24 -11.35
N PRO A 162 -3.03 -0.38 -12.32
CA PRO A 162 -3.42 1.00 -12.04
C PRO A 162 -4.68 1.05 -11.18
N ILE A 163 -4.77 2.04 -10.28
CA ILE A 163 -5.91 2.18 -9.38
C ILE A 163 -7.22 2.34 -10.13
N GLY A 164 -8.28 1.75 -9.60
CA GLY A 164 -9.62 1.82 -10.19
C GLY A 164 -9.85 0.87 -11.36
N GLU A 165 -8.83 0.11 -11.76
CA GLU A 165 -8.95 -0.91 -12.81
C GLU A 165 -9.11 -2.30 -12.20
N ALA A 166 -9.87 -3.15 -12.89
CA ALA A 166 -10.04 -4.55 -12.49
C ALA A 166 -8.75 -5.35 -12.77
N PRO A 167 -8.32 -6.22 -11.84
CA PRO A 167 -7.09 -7.00 -12.00
C PRO A 167 -7.20 -8.01 -13.15
N SER A 168 -6.63 -7.69 -14.28
CA SER A 168 -6.68 -8.53 -15.48
C SER A 168 -5.28 -8.95 -15.96
N PRO A 169 -5.15 -10.01 -16.77
CA PRO A 169 -3.87 -10.34 -17.42
C PRO A 169 -3.33 -9.23 -18.32
N TYR A 170 -4.20 -8.32 -18.77
CA TYR A 170 -3.86 -7.28 -19.76
C TYR A 170 -3.31 -5.99 -19.13
N ASN A 171 -3.61 -5.73 -17.86
CA ASN A 171 -3.20 -4.50 -17.16
C ASN A 171 -2.31 -4.75 -15.95
N SER A 172 -2.06 -6.00 -15.58
CA SER A 172 -1.40 -6.35 -14.33
C SER A 172 0.06 -6.69 -14.55
N ARG A 173 0.88 -6.20 -13.62
CA ARG A 173 2.32 -6.42 -13.58
C ARG A 173 2.65 -7.45 -12.51
N PHE A 174 3.48 -8.44 -12.83
CA PHE A 174 4.03 -9.37 -11.87
C PHE A 174 4.97 -8.63 -10.90
N GLU A 175 4.83 -8.88 -9.62
CA GLU A 175 5.70 -8.34 -8.58
C GLU A 175 6.51 -9.43 -7.88
N SER A 176 5.87 -10.50 -7.40
CA SER A 176 6.54 -11.57 -6.67
C SER A 176 5.65 -12.80 -6.54
N VAL A 177 6.23 -13.96 -6.35
CA VAL A 177 5.49 -15.15 -5.89
C VAL A 177 5.18 -14.95 -4.41
N ALA A 178 3.92 -14.92 -4.02
CA ALA A 178 3.55 -14.60 -2.65
C ALA A 178 2.13 -15.01 -2.31
N TRP A 179 1.93 -15.47 -1.08
CA TRP A 179 0.63 -15.60 -0.44
C TRP A 179 0.44 -14.60 0.72
N SER A 180 1.48 -13.84 1.07
CA SER A 180 1.42 -12.68 1.97
C SER A 180 2.37 -11.61 1.45
N ALA A 181 2.00 -10.35 1.55
CA ALA A 181 2.72 -9.30 0.86
C ALA A 181 2.62 -7.92 1.50
N SER A 182 3.52 -7.05 1.08
CA SER A 182 3.49 -5.60 1.28
C SER A 182 4.22 -4.91 0.13
N ALA A 183 3.97 -3.65 -0.07
CA ALA A 183 4.66 -2.83 -1.05
C ALA A 183 4.60 -1.35 -0.63
N CYS A 184 5.60 -0.58 -0.99
CA CYS A 184 5.62 0.86 -0.83
C CYS A 184 6.65 1.51 -1.74
N HIS A 185 6.49 2.80 -1.99
CA HIS A 185 7.40 3.59 -2.83
C HIS A 185 8.14 4.61 -1.97
N ASP A 186 9.46 4.68 -2.10
CA ASP A 186 10.30 5.58 -1.30
C ASP A 186 10.51 6.97 -1.95
N GLY A 187 9.90 7.19 -3.11
CA GLY A 187 10.09 8.36 -3.96
C GLY A 187 11.04 8.10 -5.14
N MET A 188 11.82 7.04 -5.10
CA MET A 188 12.77 6.66 -6.16
C MET A 188 12.45 5.29 -6.77
N GLY A 189 11.84 4.40 -6.01
CA GLY A 189 11.53 3.06 -6.50
C GLY A 189 10.52 2.31 -5.65
N TRP A 190 9.95 1.27 -6.23
CA TRP A 190 9.04 0.36 -5.55
C TRP A 190 9.81 -0.69 -4.75
N LEU A 191 9.54 -0.76 -3.46
CA LEU A 191 9.88 -1.89 -2.62
C LEU A 191 8.68 -2.83 -2.59
N THR A 192 8.90 -4.11 -2.90
CA THR A 192 7.90 -5.16 -2.75
C THR A 192 8.42 -6.27 -1.86
N ILE A 193 7.55 -6.81 -1.03
CA ILE A 193 7.83 -7.94 -0.16
C ILE A 193 6.81 -9.02 -0.46
N GLY A 194 7.28 -10.18 -0.89
CA GLY A 194 6.43 -11.34 -1.15
C GLY A 194 6.89 -12.53 -0.33
N ILE A 195 5.97 -13.13 0.42
CA ILE A 195 6.22 -14.30 1.26
C ILE A 195 5.59 -15.52 0.62
N SER A 196 6.38 -16.56 0.45
CA SER A 196 5.93 -17.83 -0.10
C SER A 196 6.70 -19.00 0.55
N GLY A 197 6.31 -20.21 0.22
CA GLY A 197 6.92 -21.42 0.73
C GLY A 197 6.03 -22.19 1.71
N PRO A 198 6.56 -23.26 2.33
CA PRO A 198 5.81 -24.08 3.28
C PRO A 198 5.57 -23.31 4.59
N ASP A 199 4.55 -23.70 5.31
CA ASP A 199 4.15 -23.06 6.58
C ASP A 199 5.28 -23.07 7.62
N ASN A 200 6.13 -24.09 7.60
CA ASN A 200 7.24 -24.24 8.56
C ASN A 200 8.60 -23.73 8.04
N GLY A 201 8.62 -23.08 6.91
CA GLY A 201 9.89 -22.63 6.30
C GLY A 201 9.67 -21.57 5.22
N ALA A 202 8.69 -20.70 5.38
CA ALA A 202 8.42 -19.63 4.43
C ALA A 202 9.57 -18.61 4.40
N VAL A 203 9.72 -17.94 3.27
CA VAL A 203 10.73 -16.91 3.03
C VAL A 203 10.06 -15.67 2.45
N ALA A 204 10.40 -14.53 3.01
CA ALA A 204 10.06 -13.23 2.46
C ALA A 204 11.17 -12.79 1.48
N VAL A 205 10.79 -12.49 0.26
CA VAL A 205 11.69 -11.97 -0.77
C VAL A 205 11.44 -10.47 -0.90
N LEU A 206 12.49 -9.68 -0.70
CA LEU A 206 12.47 -8.23 -0.90
C LEU A 206 12.98 -7.92 -2.29
N LYS A 207 12.22 -7.11 -3.02
CA LYS A 207 12.61 -6.61 -4.33
C LYS A 207 12.57 -5.09 -4.33
N TYR A 208 13.55 -4.49 -4.98
CA TYR A 208 13.57 -3.07 -5.25
C TYR A 208 13.62 -2.84 -6.77
N ASN A 209 12.61 -2.16 -7.30
CA ASN A 209 12.41 -2.02 -8.75
C ASN A 209 12.43 -3.37 -9.49
N GLY A 210 11.81 -4.39 -8.91
CA GLY A 210 11.69 -5.72 -9.50
C GLY A 210 12.91 -6.62 -9.35
N ILE A 211 13.99 -6.15 -8.73
CA ILE A 211 15.23 -6.91 -8.54
C ILE A 211 15.29 -7.40 -7.09
N ILE A 212 15.57 -8.69 -6.89
CA ILE A 212 15.74 -9.26 -5.56
C ILE A 212 16.96 -8.63 -4.90
N THR A 213 16.76 -8.05 -3.74
CA THR A 213 17.79 -7.34 -2.98
C THR A 213 18.10 -7.96 -1.65
N ASP A 214 17.14 -8.63 -1.03
CA ASP A 214 17.32 -9.28 0.26
C ASP A 214 16.25 -10.34 0.51
N THR A 215 16.42 -11.14 1.56
CA THR A 215 15.46 -12.15 1.99
C THR A 215 15.35 -12.18 3.50
N ILE A 216 14.17 -12.57 4.01
CA ILE A 216 13.93 -12.84 5.43
C ILE A 216 13.44 -14.28 5.56
N LYS A 217 14.17 -15.09 6.28
CA LYS A 217 13.76 -16.45 6.60
C LYS A 217 12.84 -16.47 7.82
N SER A 218 11.87 -17.36 7.82
CA SER A 218 11.07 -17.66 9.01
C SER A 218 11.97 -17.95 10.21
N TRP A 219 11.68 -17.32 11.35
CA TRP A 219 12.46 -17.47 12.58
C TRP A 219 11.73 -18.24 13.68
N ARG A 220 10.42 -18.49 13.50
CA ARG A 220 9.59 -19.32 14.38
C ARG A 220 9.02 -20.54 13.69
N ASN A 221 9.28 -20.69 12.37
CA ASN A 221 8.82 -21.81 11.56
C ASN A 221 7.29 -22.03 11.61
N LYS A 222 6.52 -20.96 11.71
CA LYS A 222 5.06 -21.03 11.77
C LYS A 222 4.38 -19.89 11.05
N ILE A 223 4.29 -20.01 9.75
CA ILE A 223 3.59 -19.10 8.82
C ILE A 223 4.10 -17.66 8.97
N LEU A 224 5.32 -17.43 8.48
CA LEU A 224 5.83 -16.07 8.33
C LEU A 224 4.86 -15.27 7.45
N ARG A 225 4.44 -14.09 7.92
CA ARG A 225 3.43 -13.28 7.27
C ARG A 225 3.66 -11.81 7.51
N THR A 226 3.08 -10.96 6.69
CA THR A 226 3.27 -9.51 6.75
C THR A 226 1.94 -8.74 6.67
N GLN A 227 1.99 -7.51 6.27
CA GLN A 227 0.95 -6.51 6.47
C GLN A 227 -0.30 -6.69 5.62
N GLU A 228 -0.21 -7.22 4.42
CA GLU A 228 -1.30 -7.22 3.44
C GLU A 228 -1.80 -5.79 3.12
N SER A 229 -0.97 -4.80 3.34
CA SER A 229 -1.17 -3.38 3.06
C SER A 229 0.17 -2.69 2.86
N GLU A 230 0.17 -1.40 2.54
CA GLU A 230 1.41 -0.70 2.23
C GLU A 230 2.36 -0.61 3.43
N CYS A 231 3.65 -0.72 3.16
CA CYS A 231 4.69 -0.33 4.09
C CYS A 231 4.85 1.20 4.11
N VAL A 232 5.70 1.72 4.97
CA VAL A 232 5.89 3.16 5.13
C VAL A 232 7.33 3.51 4.82
N CYS A 233 7.53 4.50 3.95
CA CYS A 233 8.84 5.02 3.63
C CYS A 233 8.97 6.48 4.08
N MET A 234 10.08 6.82 4.72
CA MET A 234 10.43 8.16 5.17
C MET A 234 11.92 8.39 4.99
N ASN A 235 12.31 9.46 4.30
CA ASN A 235 13.72 9.83 4.10
C ASN A 235 14.58 8.70 3.49
N GLY A 236 14.01 7.92 2.56
CA GLY A 236 14.69 6.82 1.91
C GLY A 236 14.69 5.50 2.68
N SER A 237 14.21 5.48 3.92
CA SER A 237 14.06 4.25 4.71
C SER A 237 12.62 3.78 4.68
N CYS A 238 12.42 2.48 4.47
CA CYS A 238 11.11 1.84 4.50
C CYS A 238 11.00 0.90 5.70
N PHE A 239 9.81 0.81 6.26
CA PHE A 239 9.54 0.06 7.49
C PHE A 239 8.41 -0.93 7.26
N ILE A 240 8.63 -2.17 7.69
CA ILE A 240 7.68 -3.28 7.50
C ILE A 240 7.56 -4.05 8.80
N VAL A 241 6.35 -4.51 9.10
CA VAL A 241 6.08 -5.38 10.25
C VAL A 241 5.77 -6.79 9.76
N LEU A 242 6.50 -7.77 10.29
CA LEU A 242 6.28 -9.19 10.02
C LEU A 242 5.91 -9.91 11.31
N THR A 243 5.11 -10.93 11.16
CA THR A 243 4.69 -11.83 12.25
C THR A 243 5.09 -13.26 11.91
N ASP A 244 5.57 -13.99 12.90
CA ASP A 244 5.85 -15.41 12.80
C ASP A 244 5.45 -16.09 14.11
N GLY A 245 4.81 -17.24 14.04
CA GLY A 245 4.33 -17.95 15.23
C GLY A 245 2.84 -18.20 15.23
N PRO A 246 2.27 -18.68 16.35
CA PRO A 246 0.87 -19.05 16.44
C PRO A 246 -0.08 -17.91 16.08
N SER A 247 -1.19 -18.23 15.42
CA SER A 247 -2.26 -17.28 15.15
C SER A 247 -3.26 -17.13 16.31
N ASN A 248 -3.20 -18.01 17.28
CA ASN A 248 -4.10 -18.05 18.44
C ASN A 248 -3.33 -18.12 19.77
N GLY A 249 -2.17 -17.53 19.82
CA GLY A 249 -1.32 -17.51 21.01
C GLY A 249 -0.20 -16.49 20.86
N GLN A 250 0.74 -16.49 21.79
CA GLN A 250 1.89 -15.61 21.74
C GLN A 250 2.73 -15.91 20.49
N ALA A 251 2.87 -14.93 19.63
CA ALA A 251 3.73 -15.00 18.45
C ALA A 251 4.92 -14.05 18.59
N SER A 252 5.74 -13.98 17.57
CA SER A 252 6.88 -13.08 17.47
C SER A 252 6.63 -12.05 16.37
N TYR A 253 6.92 -10.79 16.68
CA TYR A 253 6.67 -9.64 15.81
C TYR A 253 7.97 -8.88 15.62
N LYS A 254 8.35 -8.62 14.37
CA LYS A 254 9.55 -7.87 14.07
C LYS A 254 9.26 -6.68 13.17
N ILE A 255 9.93 -5.57 13.45
CA ILE A 255 9.99 -4.41 12.58
C ILE A 255 11.31 -4.46 11.81
N PHE A 256 11.24 -4.33 10.50
CA PHE A 256 12.40 -4.27 9.63
C PHE A 256 12.52 -2.88 9.02
N LYS A 257 13.70 -2.29 9.16
CA LYS A 257 14.10 -1.07 8.46
C LYS A 257 14.88 -1.46 7.21
N VAL A 258 14.45 -0.96 6.06
CA VAL A 258 14.96 -1.35 4.75
C VAL A 258 15.33 -0.09 3.97
N GLU A 259 16.47 -0.08 3.29
CA GLU A 259 16.88 0.98 2.39
C GLU A 259 17.23 0.39 1.02
N LYS A 260 16.56 0.87 -0.03
CA LYS A 260 16.71 0.35 -1.40
C LYS A 260 16.69 -1.17 -1.47
N GLY A 261 15.76 -1.78 -0.73
CA GLY A 261 15.60 -3.22 -0.70
C GLY A 261 16.56 -4.00 0.20
N LYS A 262 17.47 -3.34 0.91
CA LYS A 262 18.40 -3.96 1.86
C LYS A 262 17.95 -3.73 3.30
N ILE A 263 17.91 -4.79 4.08
CA ILE A 263 17.62 -4.71 5.51
C ILE A 263 18.84 -4.12 6.22
N ILE A 264 18.62 -3.00 6.93
CA ILE A 264 19.67 -2.33 7.69
C ILE A 264 19.54 -2.55 9.19
N LYS A 265 18.33 -2.73 9.68
CA LYS A 265 18.07 -2.96 11.10
C LYS A 265 16.76 -3.71 11.26
N SER A 266 16.70 -4.52 12.30
CA SER A 266 15.44 -5.13 12.74
C SER A 266 15.40 -5.19 14.25
N ILE A 267 14.19 -5.15 14.80
CA ILE A 267 13.93 -5.35 16.22
C ILE A 267 12.76 -6.31 16.40
N GLU A 268 12.77 -7.07 17.48
CA GLU A 268 11.62 -7.85 17.92
C GLU A 268 10.86 -7.07 18.98
N LEU A 269 9.52 -7.04 18.88
CA LEU A 269 8.69 -6.37 19.86
C LEU A 269 8.65 -7.21 21.15
N ASP A 270 8.88 -6.56 22.28
CA ASP A 270 8.59 -7.10 23.60
C ASP A 270 7.12 -6.78 23.94
N ALA A 271 6.23 -7.71 23.60
CA ALA A 271 4.78 -7.50 23.65
C ALA A 271 4.07 -8.73 24.25
N PRO A 272 4.32 -9.05 25.54
CA PRO A 272 3.69 -10.21 26.17
C PRO A 272 2.17 -10.03 26.24
N ASN A 273 1.44 -11.09 25.90
CA ASN A 273 -0.02 -11.14 25.81
C ASN A 273 -0.65 -10.22 24.72
N TYR A 274 0.16 -9.57 23.92
CA TYR A 274 -0.30 -8.84 22.75
C TYR A 274 -0.19 -9.73 21.51
N HIS A 275 -1.04 -9.47 20.53
CA HIS A 275 -1.01 -10.19 19.27
C HIS A 275 -1.10 -9.20 18.12
N TYR A 276 -0.16 -9.29 17.18
CA TYR A 276 -0.05 -8.40 16.02
C TYR A 276 -0.05 -9.20 14.74
N GLU A 277 -1.01 -8.95 13.90
CA GLU A 277 -1.07 -9.50 12.56
C GLU A 277 -1.55 -8.44 11.58
N GLU A 278 -1.13 -8.57 10.34
CA GLU A 278 -1.66 -7.80 9.20
C GLU A 278 -1.76 -6.31 9.51
N CYS A 279 -0.66 -5.73 9.99
CA CYS A 279 -0.62 -4.33 10.40
C CYS A 279 -0.95 -3.38 9.25
N SER A 280 -1.78 -2.37 9.53
CA SER A 280 -2.05 -1.25 8.64
C SER A 280 -1.29 -0.03 9.16
N CYS A 281 -0.29 0.39 8.41
CA CYS A 281 0.67 1.39 8.86
C CYS A 281 0.54 2.69 8.06
N TYR A 282 0.88 3.80 8.69
CA TYR A 282 0.92 5.10 8.05
C TYR A 282 1.98 5.99 8.73
N PRO A 283 2.54 6.96 8.00
CA PRO A 283 3.46 7.94 8.57
C PRO A 283 2.69 9.09 9.20
N ASP A 284 3.20 9.61 10.30
CA ASP A 284 2.71 10.84 10.92
C ASP A 284 3.86 11.54 11.67
N THR A 285 4.22 12.75 11.24
CA THR A 285 5.23 13.62 11.89
C THR A 285 6.53 12.88 12.23
N GLY A 286 7.11 12.22 11.21
CA GLY A 286 8.40 11.52 11.33
C GLY A 286 8.37 10.19 12.06
N LYS A 287 7.20 9.70 12.44
CA LYS A 287 6.99 8.38 13.04
C LYS A 287 6.11 7.50 12.17
N VAL A 288 6.17 6.22 12.40
CA VAL A 288 5.25 5.22 11.84
C VAL A 288 4.26 4.82 12.91
N MET A 289 2.98 4.83 12.58
CA MET A 289 1.91 4.26 13.37
C MET A 289 1.34 3.06 12.63
N CYS A 290 1.25 1.92 13.31
CA CYS A 290 0.61 0.72 12.80
C CYS A 290 -0.54 0.33 13.73
N VAL A 291 -1.71 0.07 13.15
CA VAL A 291 -2.86 -0.50 13.83
C VAL A 291 -3.09 -1.88 13.21
N CYS A 292 -3.19 -2.90 14.03
CA CYS A 292 -3.05 -4.29 13.59
C CYS A 292 -4.26 -5.14 13.99
N ARG A 293 -4.16 -6.42 13.76
CA ARG A 293 -5.17 -7.42 14.09
C ARG A 293 -4.66 -8.26 15.26
N ASP A 294 -5.46 -8.37 16.32
CA ASP A 294 -5.32 -9.42 17.31
C ASP A 294 -6.14 -10.62 16.87
N ASN A 295 -5.47 -11.69 16.49
CA ASN A 295 -6.13 -12.92 16.06
C ASN A 295 -6.26 -13.94 17.20
N TRP A 296 -5.83 -13.58 18.38
CA TRP A 296 -5.77 -14.48 19.53
C TRP A 296 -6.98 -14.33 20.45
N HIS A 297 -7.26 -13.10 20.95
CA HIS A 297 -8.22 -13.00 22.04
C HIS A 297 -8.88 -11.63 22.26
N ALA A 298 -8.63 -10.60 21.47
CA ALA A 298 -9.11 -9.25 21.77
C ALA A 298 -10.13 -8.70 20.75
N SER A 299 -11.07 -7.89 21.24
CA SER A 299 -12.03 -7.15 20.43
C SER A 299 -11.48 -5.83 19.88
N ASN A 300 -10.55 -5.21 20.59
CA ASN A 300 -9.90 -3.97 20.19
C ASN A 300 -8.61 -4.27 19.41
N ARG A 301 -8.10 -3.25 18.74
CA ARG A 301 -6.91 -3.42 17.91
C ARG A 301 -5.64 -3.01 18.61
N PRO A 302 -4.60 -3.85 18.53
CA PRO A 302 -3.26 -3.50 18.99
C PRO A 302 -2.65 -2.47 18.06
N TRP A 303 -1.79 -1.63 18.60
CA TRP A 303 -1.01 -0.68 17.83
C TRP A 303 0.46 -0.73 18.23
N VAL A 304 1.33 -0.33 17.33
CA VAL A 304 2.73 -0.06 17.55
C VAL A 304 3.10 1.23 16.82
N SER A 305 3.86 2.09 17.48
CA SER A 305 4.39 3.32 16.91
C SER A 305 5.91 3.35 17.11
N PHE A 306 6.64 3.78 16.10
CA PHE A 306 8.10 3.79 16.17
C PHE A 306 8.70 4.92 15.31
N ASN A 307 9.94 5.29 15.62
CA ASN A 307 10.72 6.28 14.91
C ASN A 307 11.74 5.63 13.96
N GLN A 308 12.57 6.47 13.32
CA GLN A 308 13.65 6.04 12.41
C GLN A 308 14.66 5.09 13.06
N ASN A 309 14.86 5.19 14.36
CA ASN A 309 15.79 4.34 15.13
C ASN A 309 15.17 3.04 15.59
N LEU A 310 13.87 2.82 15.28
CA LEU A 310 13.07 1.70 15.77
C LEU A 310 12.84 1.72 17.28
N ASP A 311 12.91 2.90 17.91
CA ASP A 311 12.39 3.10 19.26
C ASP A 311 10.87 3.06 19.19
N TYR A 312 10.25 2.13 19.90
CA TYR A 312 8.82 1.84 19.72
C TYR A 312 8.02 1.97 21.03
N GLN A 313 6.74 2.20 20.83
CA GLN A 313 5.71 2.11 21.87
C GLN A 313 4.61 1.18 21.40
N ILE A 314 3.98 0.48 22.33
CA ILE A 314 2.92 -0.48 22.06
C ILE A 314 1.70 -0.21 22.94
N GLY A 315 0.56 -0.65 22.49
CA GLY A 315 -0.70 -0.58 23.22
C GLY A 315 -1.86 -1.13 22.40
N TYR A 316 -3.04 -0.96 22.93
CA TYR A 316 -4.30 -1.20 22.24
C TYR A 316 -5.07 0.11 22.18
N ILE A 317 -5.94 0.26 21.19
CA ILE A 317 -6.87 1.39 21.12
C ILE A 317 -7.79 1.32 22.34
N CYS A 318 -7.82 2.37 23.14
CA CYS A 318 -8.52 2.37 24.43
C CYS A 318 -10.03 2.35 24.32
N SER A 319 -10.57 2.97 23.25
CA SER A 319 -12.01 3.11 23.03
C SER A 319 -12.79 1.80 23.16
N GLY A 320 -13.96 1.87 23.76
CA GLY A 320 -14.95 0.81 23.76
C GLY A 320 -15.70 0.65 22.45
N VAL A 321 -15.40 1.47 21.44
CA VAL A 321 -15.82 1.27 20.05
C VAL A 321 -14.80 0.31 19.43
N PHE A 322 -15.10 -0.99 19.49
CA PHE A 322 -14.16 -2.02 19.08
C PHE A 322 -14.05 -2.14 17.56
N GLY A 323 -12.84 -2.30 17.06
CA GLY A 323 -12.56 -2.30 15.62
C GLY A 323 -12.45 -3.67 14.98
N ASP A 324 -12.26 -4.74 15.75
CA ASP A 324 -12.02 -6.08 15.21
C ASP A 324 -13.34 -6.82 14.87
N ASN A 325 -13.22 -7.98 14.28
CA ASN A 325 -14.32 -8.89 13.96
C ASN A 325 -13.80 -10.35 13.98
N PRO A 326 -14.33 -11.26 14.82
CA PRO A 326 -15.42 -11.03 15.78
C PRO A 326 -15.02 -10.07 16.92
N ARG A 327 -16.01 -9.44 17.51
CA ARG A 327 -15.83 -8.53 18.63
C ARG A 327 -16.99 -8.58 19.60
N SER A 328 -16.79 -8.11 20.81
CA SER A 328 -17.85 -7.84 21.77
C SER A 328 -18.69 -6.63 21.31
N ASN A 329 -19.90 -6.49 21.86
CA ASN A 329 -20.68 -5.26 21.70
C ASN A 329 -19.90 -4.05 22.28
N ASP A 330 -20.11 -2.89 21.70
CA ASP A 330 -19.51 -1.65 22.21
C ASP A 330 -19.83 -1.45 23.69
N GLY A 331 -18.86 -0.96 24.42
CA GLY A 331 -19.01 -0.77 25.86
C GLY A 331 -17.72 -0.23 26.49
N LYS A 332 -17.26 -0.86 27.54
CA LYS A 332 -16.04 -0.46 28.22
C LYS A 332 -14.82 -1.00 27.48
N GLY A 333 -13.96 -0.09 27.04
CA GLY A 333 -12.68 -0.44 26.43
C GLY A 333 -11.57 -0.67 27.44
N ASN A 334 -10.37 -0.78 26.94
CA ASN A 334 -9.13 -0.92 27.71
C ASN A 334 -7.97 -0.48 26.81
N CYS A 335 -6.96 0.13 27.38
CA CYS A 335 -5.73 0.47 26.65
C CYS A 335 -4.80 -0.74 26.48
N GLY A 336 -5.16 -1.88 27.00
CA GLY A 336 -4.67 -3.22 26.71
C GLY A 336 -5.75 -4.06 26.02
N PRO A 337 -5.52 -5.38 25.82
CA PRO A 337 -6.47 -6.23 25.16
C PRO A 337 -7.78 -6.33 25.92
N VAL A 338 -8.90 -6.10 25.26
CA VAL A 338 -10.25 -6.41 25.72
C VAL A 338 -10.56 -7.83 25.28
N LEU A 339 -10.46 -8.78 26.20
CA LEU A 339 -10.61 -10.19 25.91
C LEU A 339 -12.02 -10.51 25.43
N SER A 340 -12.11 -11.19 24.31
CA SER A 340 -13.34 -11.68 23.71
C SER A 340 -13.21 -13.16 23.33
N ASN A 341 -14.35 -13.78 23.04
CA ASN A 341 -14.39 -15.20 22.72
C ASN A 341 -13.97 -15.44 21.25
N GLY A 342 -13.00 -16.29 21.06
CA GLY A 342 -12.65 -16.85 19.77
C GLY A 342 -11.37 -16.34 19.17
N ALA A 343 -10.55 -17.26 18.74
CA ALA A 343 -9.33 -17.01 17.99
C ALA A 343 -9.68 -16.73 16.54
N ASN A 344 -9.86 -15.49 16.20
CA ASN A 344 -10.04 -14.99 14.85
C ASN A 344 -9.98 -13.46 14.87
N GLY A 345 -9.97 -12.85 13.70
CA GLY A 345 -9.96 -11.42 13.53
C GLY A 345 -10.21 -11.04 12.07
N VAL A 346 -10.09 -9.79 11.80
CA VAL A 346 -10.11 -9.21 10.45
C VAL A 346 -9.07 -8.11 10.36
N LYS A 347 -8.33 -8.06 9.25
CA LYS A 347 -7.46 -6.92 8.99
C LYS A 347 -8.28 -5.64 8.92
N GLY A 348 -7.83 -4.62 9.63
CA GLY A 348 -8.45 -3.30 9.65
C GLY A 348 -7.42 -2.19 9.86
N PHE A 349 -7.92 -0.97 9.98
CA PHE A 349 -7.11 0.22 10.14
C PHE A 349 -7.74 1.20 11.13
N SER A 350 -6.94 2.12 11.60
CA SER A 350 -7.41 3.30 12.35
C SER A 350 -6.43 4.45 12.14
N TYR A 351 -6.91 5.68 12.27
CA TYR A 351 -6.08 6.89 12.21
C TYR A 351 -6.19 7.65 13.52
N ARG A 352 -5.06 7.90 14.15
CA ARG A 352 -4.98 8.68 15.39
C ARG A 352 -4.84 10.17 15.09
N TYR A 353 -5.61 10.98 15.79
CA TYR A 353 -5.51 12.43 15.80
C TYR A 353 -5.50 12.93 17.25
N GLY A 354 -4.31 13.12 17.83
CA GLY A 354 -4.19 13.50 19.22
C GLY A 354 -4.79 12.45 20.16
N ASN A 355 -5.81 12.82 20.93
CA ASN A 355 -6.56 11.90 21.79
C ASN A 355 -7.68 11.17 21.07
N GLY A 356 -8.02 11.60 19.86
CA GLY A 356 -9.09 11.04 19.04
C GLY A 356 -8.58 9.99 18.06
N VAL A 357 -9.51 9.20 17.56
CA VAL A 357 -9.23 8.15 16.60
C VAL A 357 -10.39 7.94 15.64
N TRP A 358 -10.06 7.77 14.36
CA TRP A 358 -10.97 7.24 13.36
C TRP A 358 -10.83 5.73 13.33
N ILE A 359 -11.93 5.00 13.52
CA ILE A 359 -11.98 3.55 13.52
C ILE A 359 -12.81 3.08 12.32
N GLY A 360 -12.17 2.41 11.38
CA GLY A 360 -12.86 1.69 10.32
C GLY A 360 -13.14 0.27 10.75
N ARG A 361 -14.40 -0.19 10.59
CA ARG A 361 -14.78 -1.54 11.01
C ARG A 361 -15.96 -2.10 10.21
N THR A 362 -16.07 -3.41 10.21
CA THR A 362 -17.29 -4.07 9.75
C THR A 362 -18.48 -3.70 10.64
N LYS A 363 -19.67 -3.57 10.08
CA LYS A 363 -20.88 -3.26 10.85
C LYS A 363 -21.35 -4.46 11.67
N SER A 364 -21.20 -5.67 11.13
CA SER A 364 -21.46 -6.90 11.89
C SER A 364 -20.36 -7.15 12.91
N ILE A 365 -20.73 -7.63 14.10
CA ILE A 365 -19.77 -8.00 15.15
C ILE A 365 -19.12 -9.37 14.94
N ASN A 366 -19.70 -10.24 14.11
CA ASN A 366 -19.30 -11.63 13.95
C ASN A 366 -19.20 -12.10 12.50
N SER A 367 -19.51 -11.25 11.54
CA SER A 367 -19.43 -11.55 10.11
C SER A 367 -18.74 -10.40 9.38
N ARG A 368 -18.10 -10.70 8.27
CA ARG A 368 -17.48 -9.67 7.41
C ARG A 368 -18.54 -9.03 6.52
N ARG A 369 -19.48 -8.32 7.17
CA ARG A 369 -20.63 -7.64 6.55
C ARG A 369 -20.69 -6.19 6.95
N GLY A 370 -21.03 -5.35 5.96
CA GLY A 370 -21.10 -3.91 6.14
C GLY A 370 -19.75 -3.29 6.45
N PHE A 371 -19.68 -2.00 6.37
CA PHE A 371 -18.50 -1.24 6.79
C PHE A 371 -18.91 0.17 7.18
N GLU A 372 -18.29 0.68 8.23
CA GLU A 372 -18.48 2.03 8.74
C GLU A 372 -17.17 2.61 9.24
N ILE A 373 -17.09 3.94 9.27
CA ILE A 373 -15.96 4.63 9.88
C ILE A 373 -16.49 5.59 10.94
N ILE A 374 -15.86 5.56 12.12
CA ILE A 374 -16.36 6.20 13.33
C ILE A 374 -15.27 7.10 13.90
N TRP A 375 -15.64 8.32 14.26
CA TRP A 375 -14.78 9.24 14.99
C TRP A 375 -15.13 9.23 16.48
N ASP A 376 -14.17 8.79 17.29
CA ASP A 376 -14.21 8.89 18.74
C ASP A 376 -13.18 9.94 19.18
N PRO A 377 -13.62 11.12 19.64
CA PRO A 377 -12.72 12.24 19.93
C PRO A 377 -11.75 12.01 21.08
N ASN A 378 -12.00 11.01 21.91
CA ASN A 378 -11.15 10.64 23.04
C ASN A 378 -10.72 9.15 23.02
N GLY A 379 -11.01 8.45 21.92
CA GLY A 379 -10.87 6.99 21.85
C GLY A 379 -9.47 6.45 21.89
N TRP A 380 -8.44 7.30 21.70
CA TRP A 380 -7.06 6.87 21.83
C TRP A 380 -6.61 6.79 23.30
N THR A 381 -7.23 7.56 24.18
CA THR A 381 -6.82 7.69 25.58
C THR A 381 -7.89 7.27 26.60
N GLU A 382 -9.15 7.31 26.24
CA GLU A 382 -10.28 7.00 27.12
C GLU A 382 -10.98 5.68 26.71
N THR A 383 -11.57 5.01 27.67
CA THR A 383 -12.11 3.66 27.52
C THR A 383 -13.62 3.59 27.40
N ASP A 384 -14.31 4.72 27.32
CA ASP A 384 -15.74 4.75 27.00
C ASP A 384 -15.99 4.43 25.51
N SER A 385 -17.26 4.42 25.12
CA SER A 385 -17.68 4.16 23.72
C SER A 385 -18.47 5.34 23.13
N ASN A 386 -18.16 6.55 23.56
CA ASN A 386 -18.82 7.77 23.12
C ASN A 386 -18.19 8.33 21.85
N PHE A 387 -18.78 8.03 20.71
CA PHE A 387 -18.32 8.60 19.44
C PHE A 387 -19.19 9.81 19.03
N SER A 388 -18.63 10.71 18.23
CA SER A 388 -19.31 11.94 17.79
C SER A 388 -19.68 11.96 16.30
N MET A 389 -19.02 11.17 15.47
CA MET A 389 -19.32 11.08 14.05
C MET A 389 -19.26 9.62 13.59
N LYS A 390 -20.10 9.30 12.61
CA LYS A 390 -20.10 8.01 11.95
C LYS A 390 -20.50 8.20 10.49
N GLN A 391 -19.78 7.54 9.60
CA GLN A 391 -20.11 7.47 8.18
C GLN A 391 -20.26 6.02 7.74
N ASP A 392 -21.39 5.69 7.14
CA ASP A 392 -21.62 4.37 6.54
C ASP A 392 -20.96 4.29 5.17
N ILE A 393 -20.33 3.16 4.90
CA ILE A 393 -19.60 2.86 3.66
C ILE A 393 -20.26 1.71 2.90
N ILE A 394 -20.60 0.63 3.60
CA ILE A 394 -21.27 -0.56 3.07
C ILE A 394 -22.42 -0.92 4.01
N ALA A 395 -23.60 -1.16 3.45
CA ALA A 395 -24.76 -1.58 4.25
C ALA A 395 -24.51 -2.96 4.90
N LEU A 396 -25.12 -3.17 6.07
CA LEU A 396 -24.99 -4.42 6.82
C LEU A 396 -25.44 -5.66 6.02
N THR A 397 -26.32 -5.49 5.06
CA THR A 397 -26.79 -6.57 4.18
C THR A 397 -25.75 -7.03 3.16
N ASP A 398 -24.70 -6.24 2.92
CA ASP A 398 -23.70 -6.50 1.89
C ASP A 398 -22.38 -6.98 2.50
N TRP A 399 -21.65 -7.79 1.73
CA TRP A 399 -20.36 -8.33 2.16
C TRP A 399 -19.26 -7.28 2.09
N SER A 400 -18.38 -7.34 3.07
CA SER A 400 -17.12 -6.62 3.13
C SER A 400 -15.98 -7.60 3.44
N GLY A 401 -14.91 -7.17 4.05
CA GLY A 401 -13.78 -8.03 4.35
C GLY A 401 -12.66 -7.27 5.02
N TYR A 402 -11.44 -7.49 4.53
CA TYR A 402 -10.27 -6.75 4.98
C TYR A 402 -10.40 -5.27 4.66
N SER A 403 -9.79 -4.46 5.48
CA SER A 403 -9.58 -3.04 5.21
C SER A 403 -8.16 -2.65 5.63
N GLY A 404 -7.64 -1.61 5.05
CA GLY A 404 -6.29 -1.17 5.35
C GLY A 404 -6.09 0.30 5.04
N SER A 405 -5.07 0.88 5.65
CA SER A 405 -4.67 2.25 5.43
C SER A 405 -3.74 2.37 4.22
N PHE A 406 -3.84 3.48 3.54
CA PHE A 406 -2.80 4.02 2.67
C PHE A 406 -2.84 5.53 2.74
N VAL A 407 -1.79 6.18 2.31
CA VAL A 407 -1.70 7.63 2.35
C VAL A 407 -1.29 8.18 1.01
N GLN A 408 -1.66 9.44 0.78
CA GLN A 408 -1.16 10.22 -0.34
C GLN A 408 -0.25 11.30 0.21
N HIS A 409 1.02 11.24 -0.18
CA HIS A 409 2.03 12.19 0.27
C HIS A 409 1.85 13.57 -0.38
N PRO A 410 2.34 14.65 0.26
CA PRO A 410 2.33 16.00 -0.30
C PRO A 410 2.90 16.09 -1.72
N GLU A 411 3.90 15.28 -2.01
CA GLU A 411 4.56 15.22 -3.33
C GLU A 411 3.62 14.72 -4.43
N LEU A 412 2.60 13.93 -4.08
CA LEU A 412 1.57 13.49 -5.03
C LEU A 412 0.42 14.50 -5.15
N THR A 413 -0.07 14.99 -4.01
CA THR A 413 -1.31 15.80 -3.96
C THR A 413 -1.07 17.29 -4.13
N GLY A 414 0.15 17.77 -3.90
CA GLY A 414 0.45 19.20 -3.79
C GLY A 414 -0.07 19.85 -2.51
N MET A 415 -0.65 19.08 -1.59
CA MET A 415 -1.06 19.57 -0.27
C MET A 415 0.15 19.71 0.66
N ASP A 416 -0.01 20.43 1.76
CA ASP A 416 1.03 20.60 2.78
C ASP A 416 0.97 19.57 3.92
N CYS A 417 0.11 18.57 3.79
CA CYS A 417 -0.12 17.50 4.76
C CYS A 417 -0.31 16.15 4.06
N ILE A 418 -0.23 15.07 4.83
CA ILE A 418 -0.44 13.70 4.35
C ILE A 418 -1.94 13.40 4.35
N ARG A 419 -2.50 13.06 3.18
CA ARG A 419 -3.90 12.68 3.09
C ARG A 419 -4.09 11.24 3.57
N PRO A 420 -4.86 11.00 4.63
CA PRO A 420 -5.19 9.65 5.07
C PRO A 420 -6.25 9.04 4.15
N CYS A 421 -6.04 7.80 3.77
CA CYS A 421 -6.96 7.04 2.92
C CYS A 421 -7.12 5.63 3.47
N PHE A 422 -8.16 4.94 3.03
CA PHE A 422 -8.33 3.52 3.30
C PHE A 422 -8.98 2.81 2.12
N TRP A 423 -8.76 1.52 2.05
CA TRP A 423 -9.43 0.61 1.13
C TRP A 423 -10.24 -0.42 1.91
N VAL A 424 -11.26 -0.95 1.28
CA VAL A 424 -12.07 -2.06 1.79
C VAL A 424 -12.11 -3.14 0.71
N GLU A 425 -11.82 -4.37 1.11
CA GLU A 425 -11.99 -5.56 0.29
C GLU A 425 -13.44 -6.04 0.37
N LEU A 426 -14.09 -6.14 -0.78
CA LEU A 426 -15.46 -6.62 -0.88
C LEU A 426 -15.42 -8.09 -1.29
N ILE A 427 -15.42 -8.99 -0.32
CA ILE A 427 -15.30 -10.44 -0.57
C ILE A 427 -16.64 -11.00 -1.01
N ARG A 428 -16.60 -11.76 -2.12
CA ARG A 428 -17.77 -12.47 -2.64
C ARG A 428 -17.42 -13.95 -2.87
N GLY A 429 -18.45 -14.76 -2.98
CA GLY A 429 -18.31 -16.19 -3.24
C GLY A 429 -18.31 -17.06 -2.00
N GLN A 430 -17.61 -18.19 -2.09
CA GLN A 430 -17.59 -19.18 -0.99
C GLN A 430 -16.95 -18.62 0.29
N PRO A 431 -17.40 -19.11 1.47
CA PRO A 431 -18.43 -20.13 1.68
C PRO A 431 -19.87 -19.60 1.69
N LYS A 432 -20.05 -18.28 1.57
CA LYS A 432 -21.34 -17.61 1.82
C LYS A 432 -22.27 -17.60 0.62
N GLU A 433 -21.75 -17.74 -0.58
CA GLU A 433 -22.50 -17.73 -1.82
C GLU A 433 -22.18 -18.98 -2.66
N SER A 434 -23.10 -19.35 -3.55
CA SER A 434 -23.00 -20.57 -4.36
C SER A 434 -22.08 -20.37 -5.56
N THR A 435 -20.79 -20.24 -5.30
CA THR A 435 -19.75 -20.17 -6.31
C THR A 435 -18.69 -21.24 -6.09
N ILE A 436 -17.83 -21.48 -7.07
CA ILE A 436 -16.68 -22.39 -6.94
C ILE A 436 -15.41 -21.70 -6.50
N TRP A 437 -15.46 -20.40 -6.29
CA TRP A 437 -14.35 -19.51 -5.94
C TRP A 437 -14.75 -18.55 -4.82
N ALA A 438 -13.74 -17.92 -4.20
CA ALA A 438 -13.88 -16.72 -3.39
C ALA A 438 -12.94 -15.67 -3.93
N SER A 439 -13.42 -14.46 -4.06
CA SER A 439 -12.63 -13.33 -4.58
C SER A 439 -13.04 -12.02 -3.94
N GLY A 440 -12.17 -11.02 -4.01
CA GLY A 440 -12.43 -9.69 -3.51
C GLY A 440 -12.36 -8.64 -4.62
N SER A 441 -13.25 -7.67 -4.57
CA SER A 441 -13.08 -6.39 -5.26
C SER A 441 -12.62 -5.33 -4.26
N SER A 442 -12.20 -4.17 -4.73
CA SER A 442 -11.73 -3.11 -3.86
C SER A 442 -12.46 -1.79 -4.08
N ILE A 443 -12.67 -1.08 -2.99
CA ILE A 443 -13.14 0.30 -2.96
C ILE A 443 -12.23 1.09 -2.02
N SER A 444 -11.99 2.36 -2.32
CA SER A 444 -11.14 3.21 -1.49
C SER A 444 -11.75 4.58 -1.27
N PHE A 445 -11.38 5.17 -0.13
CA PHE A 445 -11.84 6.48 0.34
C PHE A 445 -10.64 7.27 0.85
N CYS A 446 -10.68 8.58 0.66
CA CYS A 446 -9.69 9.47 1.24
C CYS A 446 -10.36 10.52 2.13
N GLY A 447 -9.65 10.94 3.18
CA GLY A 447 -10.11 11.97 4.09
C GLY A 447 -10.23 13.32 3.41
N VAL A 448 -11.31 14.03 3.72
CA VAL A 448 -11.59 15.39 3.27
C VAL A 448 -11.93 16.26 4.45
N ASN A 449 -11.67 17.56 4.34
CA ASN A 449 -11.98 18.53 5.39
C ASN A 449 -13.39 19.14 5.18
N SER A 450 -14.35 18.28 4.91
CA SER A 450 -15.77 18.62 4.75
C SER A 450 -16.63 17.43 5.17
N GLU A 451 -17.87 17.71 5.59
CA GLU A 451 -18.82 16.63 5.88
C GLU A 451 -19.15 15.85 4.61
N THR A 452 -19.27 14.54 4.75
CA THR A 452 -19.62 13.63 3.67
C THR A 452 -20.80 12.77 4.10
N ALA A 453 -21.80 12.66 3.23
CA ALA A 453 -22.99 11.85 3.50
C ALA A 453 -22.63 10.35 3.55
N SER A 454 -23.32 9.63 4.42
CA SER A 454 -23.32 8.17 4.43
C SER A 454 -24.03 7.63 3.19
N TRP A 455 -23.51 6.55 2.65
CA TRP A 455 -24.10 5.82 1.54
C TRP A 455 -23.70 4.34 1.62
N SER A 456 -24.16 3.55 0.70
CA SER A 456 -23.70 2.16 0.54
C SER A 456 -23.09 1.96 -0.84
N TRP A 457 -21.84 1.47 -0.88
CA TRP A 457 -21.11 1.15 -2.10
C TRP A 457 -20.78 -0.35 -2.16
N PRO A 458 -21.78 -1.25 -2.32
CA PRO A 458 -21.55 -2.67 -2.32
C PRO A 458 -20.79 -3.10 -3.58
N ASP A 459 -20.26 -4.33 -3.56
CA ASP A 459 -19.67 -4.94 -4.75
C ASP A 459 -20.67 -4.95 -5.92
N GLY A 460 -21.90 -5.35 -5.66
CA GLY A 460 -23.02 -5.26 -6.60
C GLY A 460 -23.02 -6.28 -7.73
N ALA A 461 -22.12 -7.26 -7.73
CA ALA A 461 -22.16 -8.34 -8.70
C ALA A 461 -23.31 -9.31 -8.42
N ASP A 462 -23.96 -9.78 -9.49
CA ASP A 462 -24.99 -10.82 -9.43
C ASP A 462 -24.31 -12.20 -9.42
N LEU A 463 -24.49 -12.94 -8.31
CA LEU A 463 -23.89 -14.27 -8.13
C LEU A 463 -24.96 -15.35 -7.88
N PRO A 464 -24.73 -16.60 -8.35
CA PRO A 464 -23.62 -17.00 -9.20
C PRO A 464 -23.79 -16.56 -10.66
N PHE A 465 -22.70 -16.48 -11.41
CA PHE A 465 -22.75 -16.35 -12.85
C PHE A 465 -22.23 -17.63 -13.53
N THR A 466 -22.66 -17.85 -14.78
CA THR A 466 -22.27 -19.04 -15.56
C THR A 466 -20.80 -18.92 -15.98
N ILE A 467 -20.06 -20.02 -15.83
CA ILE A 467 -18.69 -20.13 -16.33
C ILE A 467 -18.71 -20.81 -17.68
N ASP A 468 -18.38 -20.04 -18.73
CA ASP A 468 -18.50 -20.46 -20.13
C ASP A 468 -17.17 -20.96 -20.76
N LYS A 469 -16.08 -21.08 -19.99
CA LYS A 469 -14.76 -21.49 -20.49
C LYS A 469 -14.25 -22.80 -19.90
#